data_3dd9be909eac34548c147b715824f65b
#
_entry.id   3dd9be909eac34548c147b715824f65b
#
_cell.length_a   1.000
_cell.length_b   1.000
_cell.length_c   1.000
_cell.angle_alpha   90.00
_cell.angle_beta   90.00
_cell.angle_gamma   90.00
#
_symmetry.space_group_name_H-M   'P 1'
#
loop_
_entity.id
_entity.type
_entity.pdbx_description
1 polymer ?
#
loop_
_entity_poly.entity_id
_entity_poly.type
_entity_poly.pdbx_seq_one_letter_code
_entity_poly.pdbx_strand_id
1 'polypeptide(L)'
;MRDRALLVFAASSALVALHTAADAFIWPEQGTAWSDHLLPGLATLAVLAAGVMAFRFCRPGLRAALALVLGPLALEGTVLAVLDADNVGARGDDWTGFLLAPAGLALCLLGVVLLWRSRKPGRLRYLRRAGLTVAAVIGVYVVVAPVATAILATHRPRHAVTPVTLGRLYQQVTLRTSDGLRLAGWYVQSRNGAAVISYPTRQGKLPQARMLIRHGYGVLLLDARGYDGSDGAPNMFGWGESRDIDAAVAWLGSRPDVREGRIGGIGFSVGGEMMLEAAAQNPDLRAVVSEGAGIRSIREELLHGANSIPALPTQVVQTAALTVLSGTPPPPSLYDLVKEIAPRSVFFIYAEHGVGSEDLNKNFYRAAGEPKQLWRVAGAGHTKGMTAQPRAYERRVVGFLDHALLGKE
;
A
#
# COMPACT_ATOMS: atom_id res chain seq x y z
N MET A 1 10.03 -39.93 15.87
CA MET A 1 9.22 -39.26 14.85
C MET A 1 8.75 -37.86 15.24
N ARG A 2 8.28 -37.60 16.49
CA ARG A 2 7.92 -36.26 16.99
C ARG A 2 9.12 -35.32 16.88
N ASP A 3 10.32 -35.78 17.20
CA ASP A 3 11.53 -34.98 17.19
C ASP A 3 11.93 -34.52 15.77
N ARG A 4 11.78 -35.40 14.75
CA ARG A 4 12.11 -35.05 13.35
C ARG A 4 11.16 -33.98 12.80
N ALA A 5 9.85 -34.04 13.10
CA ALA A 5 8.91 -33.02 12.67
C ALA A 5 9.18 -31.64 13.32
N LEU A 6 9.53 -31.67 14.62
CA LEU A 6 9.97 -30.46 15.33
C LEU A 6 11.28 -29.91 14.76
N LEU A 7 12.24 -30.74 14.46
CA LEU A 7 13.51 -30.32 13.86
C LEU A 7 13.32 -29.66 12.50
N VAL A 8 12.50 -30.24 11.60
CA VAL A 8 12.21 -29.65 10.30
C VAL A 8 11.49 -28.30 10.48
N PHE A 9 10.47 -28.24 11.34
CA PHE A 9 9.73 -27.01 11.57
C PHE A 9 10.64 -25.91 12.17
N ALA A 10 11.45 -26.25 13.18
CA ALA A 10 12.35 -25.29 13.83
C ALA A 10 13.48 -24.83 12.88
N ALA A 11 14.08 -25.74 12.11
CA ALA A 11 15.11 -25.36 11.14
C ALA A 11 14.57 -24.44 10.04
N SER A 12 13.39 -24.73 9.49
CA SER A 12 12.75 -23.86 8.51
C SER A 12 12.36 -22.50 9.11
N SER A 13 11.81 -22.48 10.33
CA SER A 13 11.50 -21.24 11.05
C SER A 13 12.76 -20.41 11.35
N ALA A 14 13.91 -21.08 11.60
CA ALA A 14 15.18 -20.39 11.80
C ALA A 14 15.69 -19.70 10.53
N LEU A 15 15.47 -20.30 9.34
CA LEU A 15 15.79 -19.64 8.07
C LEU A 15 14.88 -18.42 7.82
N VAL A 16 13.60 -18.52 8.14
CA VAL A 16 12.69 -17.35 8.08
C VAL A 16 13.15 -16.27 9.06
N ALA A 17 13.51 -16.65 10.30
CA ALA A 17 14.01 -15.70 11.30
C ALA A 17 15.33 -15.05 10.87
N LEU A 18 16.22 -15.78 10.21
CA LEU A 18 17.46 -15.25 9.65
C LEU A 18 17.19 -14.19 8.60
N HIS A 19 16.28 -14.47 7.66
CA HIS A 19 15.88 -13.48 6.65
C HIS A 19 15.25 -12.25 7.29
N THR A 20 14.28 -12.43 8.20
CA THR A 20 13.67 -11.30 8.93
C THR A 20 14.72 -10.44 9.67
N ALA A 21 15.71 -11.07 10.29
CA ALA A 21 16.76 -10.34 10.99
C ALA A 21 17.73 -9.64 10.01
N ALA A 22 17.98 -10.24 8.85
CA ALA A 22 18.81 -9.65 7.80
C ALA A 22 18.14 -8.41 7.21
N ASP A 23 16.89 -8.54 6.80
CA ASP A 23 16.06 -7.46 6.26
C ASP A 23 15.88 -6.30 7.27
N ALA A 24 15.44 -6.60 8.49
CA ALA A 24 15.13 -5.57 9.47
C ALA A 24 16.37 -4.87 10.07
N PHE A 25 17.50 -5.59 10.28
CA PHE A 25 18.58 -5.08 11.12
C PHE A 25 19.94 -4.98 10.44
N ILE A 26 20.22 -5.79 9.39
CA ILE A 26 21.51 -5.81 8.71
C ILE A 26 21.45 -4.97 7.44
N TRP A 27 20.40 -5.15 6.64
CA TRP A 27 20.17 -4.44 5.38
C TRP A 27 18.79 -3.77 5.36
N PRO A 28 18.53 -2.82 6.31
CA PRO A 28 17.24 -2.13 6.33
C PRO A 28 17.01 -1.35 5.03
N GLU A 29 15.75 -1.02 4.77
CA GLU A 29 15.34 -0.24 3.62
C GLU A 29 16.14 1.05 3.47
N GLN A 30 16.44 1.42 2.23
CA GLN A 30 17.28 2.59 1.92
C GLN A 30 16.76 3.87 2.60
N GLY A 31 17.63 4.55 3.32
CA GLY A 31 17.31 5.80 4.04
C GLY A 31 16.66 5.58 5.41
N THR A 32 16.47 4.33 5.85
CA THR A 32 16.03 3.99 7.21
C THR A 32 17.17 3.46 8.06
N ALA A 33 16.99 3.45 9.38
CA ALA A 33 17.92 2.86 10.33
C ALA A 33 17.34 1.54 10.88
N TRP A 34 18.20 0.65 11.36
CA TRP A 34 17.75 -0.59 12.02
C TRP A 34 16.77 -0.33 13.19
N SER A 35 16.89 0.83 13.85
CA SER A 35 16.00 1.25 14.94
C SER A 35 14.56 1.45 14.49
N ASP A 36 14.35 1.83 13.23
CA ASP A 36 13.01 2.08 12.67
C ASP A 36 12.26 0.75 12.43
N HIS A 37 13.02 -0.34 12.31
CA HIS A 37 12.51 -1.69 12.10
C HIS A 37 12.44 -2.55 13.38
N LEU A 38 12.67 -1.95 14.58
CA LEU A 38 12.65 -2.69 15.85
C LEU A 38 11.32 -3.40 16.10
N LEU A 39 10.20 -2.67 15.96
CA LEU A 39 8.88 -3.25 16.21
C LEU A 39 8.55 -4.37 15.21
N PRO A 40 8.61 -4.17 13.89
CA PRO A 40 8.28 -5.21 12.93
C PRO A 40 9.23 -6.41 13.03
N GLY A 41 10.53 -6.18 13.11
CA GLY A 41 11.53 -7.24 13.22
C GLY A 41 11.38 -8.08 14.48
N LEU A 42 11.34 -7.46 15.66
CA LEU A 42 11.20 -8.17 16.94
C LEU A 42 9.85 -8.87 17.07
N ALA A 43 8.76 -8.26 16.62
CA ALA A 43 7.44 -8.88 16.66
C ALA A 43 7.38 -10.13 15.78
N THR A 44 7.90 -10.08 14.56
CA THR A 44 7.97 -11.23 13.65
C THR A 44 8.83 -12.35 14.24
N LEU A 45 10.01 -12.04 14.78
CA LEU A 45 10.88 -13.00 15.45
C LEU A 45 10.21 -13.64 16.66
N ALA A 46 9.48 -12.85 17.47
CA ALA A 46 8.74 -13.35 18.64
C ALA A 46 7.61 -14.31 18.22
N VAL A 47 6.87 -13.99 17.14
CA VAL A 47 5.81 -14.86 16.59
C VAL A 47 6.40 -16.17 16.08
N LEU A 48 7.53 -16.14 15.38
CA LEU A 48 8.23 -17.35 14.92
C LEU A 48 8.70 -18.23 16.10
N ALA A 49 9.30 -17.61 17.11
CA ALA A 49 9.74 -18.30 18.32
C ALA A 49 8.55 -18.93 19.08
N ALA A 50 7.47 -18.18 19.26
CA ALA A 50 6.23 -18.67 19.85
C ALA A 50 5.62 -19.84 19.04
N GLY A 51 5.67 -19.75 17.70
CA GLY A 51 5.24 -20.81 16.78
C GLY A 51 6.02 -22.11 16.97
N VAL A 52 7.37 -22.03 17.08
CA VAL A 52 8.25 -23.19 17.35
C VAL A 52 7.95 -23.79 18.71
N MET A 53 7.78 -22.95 19.74
CA MET A 53 7.43 -23.42 21.08
C MET A 53 6.05 -24.09 21.09
N ALA A 54 5.04 -23.46 20.50
CA ALA A 54 3.69 -23.99 20.40
C ALA A 54 3.64 -25.32 19.64
N PHE A 55 4.42 -25.45 18.55
CA PHE A 55 4.50 -26.66 17.74
C PHE A 55 4.82 -27.90 18.58
N ARG A 56 5.67 -27.76 19.59
CA ARG A 56 6.06 -28.84 20.52
C ARG A 56 4.84 -29.40 21.27
N PHE A 57 3.89 -28.56 21.68
CA PHE A 57 2.74 -28.93 22.50
C PHE A 57 1.47 -29.20 21.68
N CYS A 58 1.46 -28.82 20.41
CA CYS A 58 0.29 -28.95 19.54
C CYS A 58 -0.02 -30.40 19.14
N ARG A 59 -1.31 -30.66 18.91
CA ARG A 59 -1.80 -31.89 18.28
C ARG A 59 -1.36 -31.96 16.81
N PRO A 60 -1.24 -33.16 16.20
CA PRO A 60 -0.74 -33.30 14.81
C PRO A 60 -1.47 -32.44 13.77
N GLY A 61 -2.79 -32.26 13.90
CA GLY A 61 -3.55 -31.40 12.98
C GLY A 61 -3.18 -29.93 13.09
N LEU A 62 -2.94 -29.42 14.32
CA LEU A 62 -2.53 -28.02 14.52
C LEU A 62 -1.07 -27.81 14.10
N ARG A 63 -0.19 -28.81 14.29
CA ARG A 63 1.17 -28.79 13.74
C ARG A 63 1.17 -28.68 12.22
N ALA A 64 0.26 -29.43 11.58
CA ALA A 64 0.10 -29.34 10.13
C ALA A 64 -0.38 -27.95 9.70
N ALA A 65 -1.33 -27.38 10.43
CA ALA A 65 -1.83 -26.04 10.16
C ALA A 65 -0.72 -24.98 10.28
N LEU A 66 0.08 -25.01 11.35
CA LEU A 66 1.21 -24.10 11.54
C LEU A 66 2.21 -24.18 10.38
N ALA A 67 2.54 -25.40 9.96
CA ALA A 67 3.47 -25.62 8.84
C ALA A 67 2.89 -25.13 7.50
N LEU A 68 1.57 -25.35 7.26
CA LEU A 68 0.88 -24.92 6.04
C LEU A 68 0.56 -23.43 5.99
N VAL A 69 0.62 -22.73 7.12
CA VAL A 69 0.55 -21.27 7.16
C VAL A 69 1.93 -20.69 6.88
N LEU A 70 2.95 -21.10 7.62
CA LEU A 70 4.28 -20.54 7.51
C LEU A 70 4.97 -20.87 6.17
N GLY A 71 4.70 -22.05 5.60
CA GLY A 71 5.32 -22.49 4.35
C GLY A 71 5.01 -21.56 3.16
N PRO A 72 3.75 -21.30 2.81
CA PRO A 72 3.38 -20.34 1.76
C PRO A 72 3.91 -18.93 2.00
N LEU A 73 3.87 -18.42 3.25
CA LEU A 73 4.42 -17.11 3.58
C LEU A 73 5.94 -17.04 3.37
N ALA A 74 6.67 -18.12 3.68
CA ALA A 74 8.09 -18.19 3.37
C ALA A 74 8.36 -18.23 1.85
N LEU A 75 7.54 -18.94 1.07
CA LEU A 75 7.65 -18.94 -0.39
C LEU A 75 7.35 -17.56 -0.99
N GLU A 76 6.41 -16.81 -0.40
CA GLU A 76 6.13 -15.43 -0.79
C GLU A 76 7.36 -14.54 -0.63
N GLY A 77 8.07 -14.62 0.50
CA GLY A 77 9.33 -13.90 0.70
C GLY A 77 10.40 -14.28 -0.35
N THR A 78 10.47 -15.54 -0.78
CA THR A 78 11.33 -15.91 -1.91
C THR A 78 10.93 -15.22 -3.22
N VAL A 79 9.63 -15.17 -3.51
CA VAL A 79 9.13 -14.51 -4.74
C VAL A 79 9.50 -13.04 -4.74
N LEU A 80 9.36 -12.35 -3.60
CA LEU A 80 9.74 -10.94 -3.46
C LEU A 80 11.24 -10.75 -3.71
N ALA A 81 12.12 -11.55 -3.09
CA ALA A 81 13.56 -11.48 -3.30
C ALA A 81 13.96 -11.76 -4.77
N VAL A 82 13.29 -12.71 -5.45
CA VAL A 82 13.52 -12.98 -6.88
C VAL A 82 13.10 -11.79 -7.73
N LEU A 83 11.95 -11.18 -7.45
CA LEU A 83 11.45 -10.02 -8.20
C LEU A 83 12.34 -8.79 -8.00
N ASP A 84 12.84 -8.55 -6.78
CA ASP A 84 13.78 -7.46 -6.54
C ASP A 84 15.10 -7.69 -7.27
N ALA A 85 15.67 -8.90 -7.15
CA ALA A 85 16.88 -9.28 -7.85
C ALA A 85 16.76 -9.18 -9.39
N ASP A 86 15.62 -9.51 -9.97
CA ASP A 86 15.37 -9.38 -11.42
C ASP A 86 15.29 -7.90 -11.84
N ASN A 87 14.70 -7.05 -11.01
CA ASN A 87 14.49 -5.63 -11.31
C ASN A 87 15.76 -4.76 -11.15
N VAL A 88 16.51 -4.98 -10.08
CA VAL A 88 17.61 -4.08 -9.66
C VAL A 88 18.93 -4.80 -9.35
N GLY A 89 18.96 -6.11 -9.56
CA GLY A 89 20.10 -7.00 -9.24
C GLY A 89 20.09 -7.45 -7.79
N ALA A 90 20.51 -8.72 -7.55
CA ALA A 90 20.52 -9.32 -6.21
C ALA A 90 21.47 -8.57 -5.27
N ARG A 91 20.97 -8.15 -4.11
CA ARG A 91 21.71 -7.37 -3.12
C ARG A 91 21.15 -7.60 -1.70
N GLY A 92 21.94 -7.25 -0.69
CA GLY A 92 21.47 -7.19 0.69
C GLY A 92 20.83 -8.49 1.18
N ASP A 93 19.58 -8.38 1.58
CA ASP A 93 18.75 -9.44 2.15
C ASP A 93 18.17 -10.42 1.13
N ASP A 94 18.19 -10.11 -0.19
CA ASP A 94 17.77 -11.05 -1.26
C ASP A 94 18.46 -12.40 -1.12
N TRP A 95 19.75 -12.40 -0.75
CA TRP A 95 20.51 -13.63 -0.54
C TRP A 95 19.91 -14.53 0.54
N THR A 96 19.41 -13.93 1.63
CA THR A 96 18.70 -14.69 2.67
C THR A 96 17.27 -15.02 2.24
N GLY A 97 16.64 -14.19 1.43
CA GLY A 97 15.34 -14.41 0.81
C GLY A 97 15.30 -15.67 -0.07
N PHE A 98 16.37 -15.94 -0.85
CA PHE A 98 16.47 -17.16 -1.64
C PHE A 98 16.51 -18.44 -0.77
N LEU A 99 16.99 -18.36 0.47
CA LEU A 99 16.98 -19.49 1.40
C LEU A 99 15.58 -19.84 1.92
N LEU A 100 14.61 -18.96 1.74
CA LEU A 100 13.22 -19.22 2.11
C LEU A 100 12.55 -20.26 1.22
N ALA A 101 13.00 -20.44 -0.05
CA ALA A 101 12.45 -21.45 -0.95
C ALA A 101 12.53 -22.87 -0.36
N PRO A 102 13.70 -23.41 0.00
CA PRO A 102 13.78 -24.74 0.60
C PRO A 102 13.07 -24.81 1.96
N ALA A 103 13.07 -23.72 2.75
CA ALA A 103 12.36 -23.68 4.02
C ALA A 103 10.84 -23.77 3.83
N GLY A 104 10.28 -22.97 2.92
CA GLY A 104 8.86 -22.97 2.60
C GLY A 104 8.37 -24.30 2.03
N LEU A 105 9.14 -24.89 1.08
CA LEU A 105 8.82 -26.21 0.53
C LEU A 105 8.86 -27.29 1.61
N ALA A 106 9.85 -27.28 2.49
CA ALA A 106 9.96 -28.24 3.59
C ALA A 106 8.78 -28.13 4.57
N LEU A 107 8.33 -26.91 4.87
CA LEU A 107 7.15 -26.65 5.72
C LEU A 107 5.86 -27.13 5.05
N CYS A 108 5.67 -26.83 3.78
CA CYS A 108 4.48 -27.30 3.03
C CYS A 108 4.43 -28.83 3.01
N LEU A 109 5.56 -29.49 2.69
CA LEU A 109 5.65 -30.95 2.68
C LEU A 109 5.41 -31.53 4.08
N LEU A 110 6.02 -30.94 5.11
CA LEU A 110 5.79 -31.34 6.51
C LEU A 110 4.31 -31.27 6.87
N GLY A 111 3.64 -30.17 6.54
CA GLY A 111 2.23 -29.98 6.79
C GLY A 111 1.36 -31.04 6.13
N VAL A 112 1.59 -31.31 4.84
CA VAL A 112 0.89 -32.35 4.08
C VAL A 112 1.11 -33.74 4.71
N VAL A 113 2.38 -34.09 5.05
CA VAL A 113 2.72 -35.38 5.68
C VAL A 113 2.03 -35.51 7.05
N LEU A 114 2.02 -34.47 7.88
CA LEU A 114 1.34 -34.48 9.17
C LEU A 114 -0.17 -34.65 9.03
N LEU A 115 -0.80 -33.97 8.07
CA LEU A 115 -2.22 -34.15 7.77
C LEU A 115 -2.51 -35.58 7.31
N TRP A 116 -1.68 -36.10 6.39
CA TRP A 116 -1.86 -37.46 5.88
C TRP A 116 -1.79 -38.50 6.99
N ARG A 117 -0.80 -38.39 7.89
CA ARG A 117 -0.58 -39.34 9.00
C ARG A 117 -1.58 -39.16 10.16
N SER A 118 -2.26 -38.01 10.29
CA SER A 118 -3.25 -37.77 11.34
C SER A 118 -4.63 -38.33 11.03
N ARG A 119 -4.79 -39.06 9.90
CA ARG A 119 -6.05 -39.65 9.46
C ARG A 119 -6.54 -40.71 10.44
N LYS A 120 -7.71 -40.50 11.02
CA LYS A 120 -8.36 -41.51 11.84
C LYS A 120 -9.45 -42.25 11.03
N PRO A 121 -9.54 -43.60 11.09
CA PRO A 121 -10.65 -44.36 10.52
C PRO A 121 -11.93 -44.10 11.34
N GLY A 122 -13.10 -44.16 10.71
CA GLY A 122 -14.38 -44.04 11.41
C GLY A 122 -15.53 -43.64 10.47
N ARG A 123 -16.79 -43.92 10.91
CA ARG A 123 -18.01 -43.62 10.12
C ARG A 123 -18.18 -42.12 9.81
N LEU A 124 -17.77 -41.24 10.72
CA LEU A 124 -17.87 -39.77 10.58
C LEU A 124 -16.64 -39.13 9.89
N ARG A 125 -15.74 -39.94 9.29
CA ARG A 125 -14.50 -39.43 8.67
C ARG A 125 -14.73 -38.38 7.57
N TYR A 126 -15.79 -38.54 6.80
CA TYR A 126 -16.11 -37.62 5.68
C TYR A 126 -16.63 -36.28 6.20
N LEU A 127 -17.56 -36.30 7.18
CA LEU A 127 -18.07 -35.07 7.82
C LEU A 127 -16.94 -34.30 8.51
N ARG A 128 -16.08 -35.00 9.22
CA ARG A 128 -14.92 -34.37 9.87
C ARG A 128 -13.93 -33.79 8.86
N ARG A 129 -13.69 -34.47 7.73
CA ARG A 129 -12.82 -33.95 6.65
C ARG A 129 -13.46 -32.72 6.02
N ALA A 130 -14.74 -32.77 5.69
CA ALA A 130 -15.46 -31.61 5.16
C ALA A 130 -15.36 -30.41 6.12
N GLY A 131 -15.63 -30.62 7.43
CA GLY A 131 -15.50 -29.58 8.44
C GLY A 131 -14.08 -29.01 8.56
N LEU A 132 -13.05 -29.87 8.52
CA LEU A 132 -11.65 -29.42 8.53
C LEU A 132 -11.27 -28.67 7.25
N THR A 133 -11.78 -29.09 6.10
CA THR A 133 -11.56 -28.37 4.83
C THR A 133 -12.20 -26.99 4.87
N VAL A 134 -13.45 -26.90 5.32
CA VAL A 134 -14.13 -25.61 5.48
C VAL A 134 -13.37 -24.72 6.47
N ALA A 135 -12.95 -25.25 7.64
CA ALA A 135 -12.15 -24.49 8.61
C ALA A 135 -10.82 -24.04 8.03
N ALA A 136 -10.16 -24.87 7.21
CA ALA A 136 -8.91 -24.50 6.54
C ALA A 136 -9.13 -23.39 5.49
N VAL A 137 -10.19 -23.48 4.69
CA VAL A 137 -10.55 -22.43 3.72
C VAL A 137 -10.84 -21.11 4.43
N ILE A 138 -11.62 -21.14 5.52
CA ILE A 138 -11.88 -19.95 6.34
C ILE A 138 -10.57 -19.42 6.93
N GLY A 139 -9.71 -20.28 7.46
CA GLY A 139 -8.40 -19.89 8.01
C GLY A 139 -7.49 -19.24 6.97
N VAL A 140 -7.44 -19.77 5.74
CA VAL A 140 -6.71 -19.17 4.64
C VAL A 140 -7.30 -17.80 4.29
N TYR A 141 -8.60 -17.69 4.16
CA TYR A 141 -9.28 -16.44 3.81
C TYR A 141 -9.13 -15.37 4.89
N VAL A 142 -9.31 -15.74 6.17
CA VAL A 142 -9.34 -14.77 7.29
C VAL A 142 -7.95 -14.44 7.83
N VAL A 143 -6.98 -15.33 7.70
CA VAL A 143 -5.65 -15.15 8.32
C VAL A 143 -4.54 -15.12 7.28
N VAL A 144 -4.41 -16.16 6.46
CA VAL A 144 -3.23 -16.29 5.57
C VAL A 144 -3.25 -15.22 4.49
N ALA A 145 -4.37 -15.04 3.80
CA ALA A 145 -4.47 -14.06 2.71
C ALA A 145 -4.27 -12.61 3.19
N PRO A 146 -4.88 -12.14 4.31
CA PRO A 146 -4.61 -10.78 4.81
C PRO A 146 -3.17 -10.57 5.28
N VAL A 147 -2.55 -11.58 5.90
CA VAL A 147 -1.13 -11.49 6.31
C VAL A 147 -0.21 -11.45 5.08
N ALA A 148 -0.44 -12.31 4.09
CA ALA A 148 0.29 -12.29 2.83
C ALA A 148 0.13 -10.93 2.12
N THR A 149 -1.09 -10.41 2.05
CA THR A 149 -1.32 -9.06 1.50
C THR A 149 -0.55 -7.98 2.26
N ALA A 150 -0.47 -8.08 3.60
CA ALA A 150 0.30 -7.13 4.41
C ALA A 150 1.81 -7.25 4.15
N ILE A 151 2.34 -8.47 3.98
CA ILE A 151 3.75 -8.69 3.59
C ILE A 151 4.02 -8.07 2.22
N LEU A 152 3.23 -8.39 1.20
CA LEU A 152 3.37 -7.81 -0.14
C LEU A 152 3.28 -6.27 -0.12
N ALA A 153 2.46 -5.71 0.74
CA ALA A 153 2.27 -4.27 0.85
C ALA A 153 3.47 -3.55 1.50
N THR A 154 4.19 -4.22 2.38
CA THR A 154 5.31 -3.65 3.15
C THR A 154 6.70 -4.06 2.63
N HIS A 155 6.76 -5.00 1.68
CA HIS A 155 8.00 -5.51 1.08
C HIS A 155 7.90 -5.48 -0.45
N ARG A 156 7.60 -4.32 -0.99
CA ARG A 156 7.43 -4.17 -2.44
C ARG A 156 8.78 -4.11 -3.15
N PRO A 157 8.99 -4.91 -4.22
CA PRO A 157 10.18 -4.77 -5.07
C PRO A 157 10.28 -3.37 -5.68
N ARG A 158 11.48 -2.80 -5.70
CA ARG A 158 11.78 -1.54 -6.37
C ARG A 158 11.93 -1.76 -7.87
N HIS A 159 11.62 -0.77 -8.66
CA HIS A 159 11.76 -0.81 -10.11
C HIS A 159 12.73 0.26 -10.59
N ALA A 160 13.49 -0.08 -11.63
CA ALA A 160 14.33 0.90 -12.31
C ALA A 160 13.46 1.96 -13.00
N VAL A 161 13.75 3.23 -12.71
CA VAL A 161 13.01 4.35 -13.28
C VAL A 161 13.59 4.70 -14.63
N THR A 162 12.81 4.53 -15.70
CA THR A 162 13.21 4.89 -17.06
C THR A 162 12.83 6.34 -17.37
N PRO A 163 13.71 7.11 -18.06
CA PRO A 163 13.36 8.45 -18.52
C PRO A 163 12.13 8.44 -19.43
N VAL A 164 11.27 9.45 -19.29
CA VAL A 164 10.04 9.58 -20.07
C VAL A 164 9.95 10.96 -20.73
N THR A 165 9.13 11.09 -21.77
CA THR A 165 8.84 12.37 -22.39
C THR A 165 7.54 12.94 -21.81
N LEU A 166 7.63 14.14 -21.22
CA LEU A 166 6.48 14.86 -20.64
C LEU A 166 5.94 15.98 -21.54
N GLY A 167 6.50 16.11 -22.76
CA GLY A 167 6.16 17.21 -23.68
C GLY A 167 6.91 18.52 -23.38
N ARG A 168 7.64 18.57 -22.24
CA ARG A 168 8.56 19.64 -21.82
C ARG A 168 9.72 19.03 -21.05
N LEU A 169 10.82 19.78 -20.94
CA LEU A 169 11.95 19.42 -20.09
C LEU A 169 11.49 19.40 -18.63
N TYR A 170 11.97 18.41 -17.90
CA TYR A 170 11.76 18.29 -16.46
C TYR A 170 13.11 18.22 -15.74
N GLN A 171 13.10 18.64 -14.50
CA GLN A 171 14.24 18.52 -13.59
C GLN A 171 14.05 17.27 -12.73
N GLN A 172 15.10 16.51 -12.54
CA GLN A 172 15.12 15.52 -11.46
C GLN A 172 15.31 16.27 -10.16
N VAL A 173 14.46 16.00 -9.18
CA VAL A 173 14.45 16.67 -7.88
C VAL A 173 14.49 15.65 -6.75
N THR A 174 15.08 16.05 -5.64
CA THR A 174 15.07 15.29 -4.40
C THR A 174 14.51 16.18 -3.30
N LEU A 175 13.45 15.71 -2.64
CA LEU A 175 12.82 16.37 -1.52
C LEU A 175 13.24 15.68 -0.22
N ARG A 176 13.18 16.41 0.91
CA ARG A 176 13.36 15.82 2.23
C ARG A 176 12.05 15.91 3.02
N THR A 177 11.63 14.78 3.56
CA THR A 177 10.49 14.70 4.49
C THR A 177 10.89 15.18 5.88
N SER A 178 9.90 15.47 6.73
CA SER A 178 10.11 15.86 8.12
C SER A 178 10.79 14.77 8.98
N ASP A 179 10.64 13.51 8.58
CA ASP A 179 11.30 12.35 9.18
C ASP A 179 12.64 11.98 8.49
N GLY A 180 13.16 12.88 7.61
CA GLY A 180 14.52 12.83 7.10
C GLY A 180 14.72 12.02 5.81
N LEU A 181 13.68 11.36 5.27
CA LEU A 181 13.77 10.56 4.04
C LEU A 181 13.99 11.46 2.81
N ARG A 182 14.70 10.93 1.82
CA ARG A 182 14.86 11.56 0.51
C ARG A 182 13.84 10.97 -0.46
N LEU A 183 13.01 11.83 -1.03
CA LEU A 183 12.03 11.45 -2.03
C LEU A 183 12.48 11.91 -3.42
N ALA A 184 12.38 11.02 -4.39
CA ALA A 184 12.74 11.31 -5.77
C ALA A 184 11.53 11.78 -6.57
N GLY A 185 11.72 12.82 -7.38
CA GLY A 185 10.66 13.38 -8.20
C GLY A 185 11.14 13.92 -9.54
N TRP A 186 10.18 14.22 -10.41
CA TRP A 186 10.37 14.98 -11.62
C TRP A 186 9.51 16.23 -11.60
N TYR A 187 10.12 17.39 -11.81
CA TYR A 187 9.42 18.66 -11.81
C TYR A 187 9.47 19.34 -13.18
N VAL A 188 8.32 19.67 -13.71
CA VAL A 188 8.15 20.57 -14.86
C VAL A 188 7.71 21.93 -14.34
N GLN A 189 8.45 22.98 -14.71
CA GLN A 189 8.21 24.35 -14.25
C GLN A 189 6.85 24.89 -14.67
N SER A 190 6.22 25.65 -13.77
CA SER A 190 4.97 26.34 -14.01
C SER A 190 5.10 27.50 -15.00
N ARG A 191 4.04 27.72 -15.79
CA ARG A 191 3.90 28.89 -16.66
C ARG A 191 2.73 29.79 -16.27
N ASN A 192 1.79 29.25 -15.47
CA ASN A 192 0.60 29.98 -15.01
C ASN A 192 0.68 30.38 -13.53
N GLY A 193 1.79 30.04 -12.87
CA GLY A 193 2.03 30.37 -11.46
C GLY A 193 1.38 29.39 -10.48
N ALA A 194 0.78 28.30 -10.95
CA ALA A 194 0.23 27.25 -10.10
C ALA A 194 0.96 25.91 -10.34
N ALA A 195 1.01 25.05 -9.32
CA ALA A 195 1.62 23.73 -9.42
C ALA A 195 0.72 22.63 -8.87
N VAL A 196 0.85 21.43 -9.43
CA VAL A 196 0.08 20.25 -9.04
C VAL A 196 1.03 19.09 -8.72
N ILE A 197 0.84 18.48 -7.56
CA ILE A 197 1.52 17.25 -7.15
C ILE A 197 0.77 16.07 -7.76
N SER A 198 1.44 15.19 -8.50
CA SER A 198 0.89 13.92 -9.01
C SER A 198 1.48 12.75 -8.22
N TYR A 199 0.63 11.97 -7.55
CA TYR A 199 1.00 10.97 -6.55
C TYR A 199 0.27 9.64 -6.81
N PRO A 200 0.81 8.44 -6.54
CA PRO A 200 2.00 8.19 -5.69
C PRO A 200 3.30 7.87 -6.45
N THR A 201 3.35 7.85 -7.77
CA THR A 201 4.58 7.48 -8.50
C THR A 201 4.86 8.39 -9.69
N ARG A 202 6.15 8.59 -9.99
CA ARG A 202 6.61 9.40 -11.14
C ARG A 202 6.09 8.88 -12.48
N GLN A 203 5.96 7.57 -12.64
CA GLN A 203 5.59 6.94 -13.91
C GLN A 203 4.12 6.55 -13.99
N GLY A 204 3.35 6.72 -12.92
CA GLY A 204 2.01 6.17 -12.79
C GLY A 204 0.95 6.76 -13.73
N LYS A 205 0.87 8.07 -13.85
CA LYS A 205 -0.21 8.79 -14.54
C LYS A 205 0.32 9.88 -15.50
N LEU A 206 1.21 9.48 -16.39
CA LEU A 206 1.84 10.38 -17.36
C LEU A 206 0.84 11.12 -18.29
N PRO A 207 -0.27 10.53 -18.77
CA PRO A 207 -1.26 11.27 -19.54
C PRO A 207 -1.86 12.46 -18.78
N GLN A 208 -2.19 12.30 -17.49
CA GLN A 208 -2.71 13.37 -16.64
C GLN A 208 -1.65 14.45 -16.40
N ALA A 209 -0.40 14.06 -16.16
CA ALA A 209 0.71 15.01 -16.03
C ALA A 209 0.89 15.83 -17.31
N ARG A 210 0.92 15.19 -18.48
CA ARG A 210 1.01 15.87 -19.78
C ARG A 210 -0.16 16.83 -20.03
N MET A 211 -1.37 16.45 -19.61
CA MET A 211 -2.56 17.31 -19.67
C MET A 211 -2.34 18.59 -18.85
N LEU A 212 -1.95 18.50 -17.59
CA LEU A 212 -1.69 19.64 -16.73
C LEU A 212 -0.57 20.53 -17.26
N ILE A 213 0.51 19.95 -17.78
CA ILE A 213 1.64 20.66 -18.39
C ILE A 213 1.19 21.48 -19.62
N ARG A 214 0.30 20.92 -20.47
CA ARG A 214 -0.27 21.66 -21.62
C ARG A 214 -1.03 22.93 -21.18
N HIS A 215 -1.75 22.85 -20.06
CA HIS A 215 -2.50 23.97 -19.46
C HIS A 215 -1.62 24.93 -18.65
N GLY A 216 -0.29 24.73 -18.66
CA GLY A 216 0.67 25.66 -18.06
C GLY A 216 0.96 25.42 -16.58
N TYR A 217 0.35 24.44 -15.96
CA TYR A 217 0.69 24.07 -14.59
C TYR A 217 2.12 23.58 -14.46
N GLY A 218 2.80 23.94 -13.36
CA GLY A 218 3.93 23.17 -12.86
C GLY A 218 3.44 21.81 -12.42
N VAL A 219 4.20 20.75 -12.70
CA VAL A 219 3.81 19.40 -12.29
C VAL A 219 4.98 18.73 -11.59
N LEU A 220 4.75 18.33 -10.33
CA LEU A 220 5.68 17.51 -9.56
C LEU A 220 5.14 16.08 -9.55
N LEU A 221 5.80 15.21 -10.28
CA LEU A 221 5.58 13.76 -10.20
C LEU A 221 6.53 13.22 -9.12
N LEU A 222 5.98 12.63 -8.08
CA LEU A 222 6.73 12.19 -6.91
C LEU A 222 6.59 10.68 -6.71
N ASP A 223 7.70 9.99 -6.41
CA ASP A 223 7.65 8.65 -5.87
C ASP A 223 7.42 8.72 -4.37
N ALA A 224 6.42 8.00 -3.88
CA ALA A 224 6.18 7.79 -2.46
C ALA A 224 7.39 7.15 -1.78
N ARG A 225 7.47 7.24 -0.46
CA ARG A 225 8.47 6.52 0.34
C ARG A 225 8.50 5.03 0.01
N GLY A 226 9.69 4.44 -0.05
CA GLY A 226 9.86 3.03 -0.41
C GLY A 226 9.59 2.67 -1.87
N TYR A 227 9.18 3.64 -2.71
CA TYR A 227 8.96 3.43 -4.14
C TYR A 227 10.18 3.84 -4.96
N ASP A 228 10.55 3.00 -5.89
CA ASP A 228 11.53 3.21 -6.95
C ASP A 228 12.80 3.97 -6.51
N GLY A 229 12.85 5.29 -6.68
CA GLY A 229 14.00 6.12 -6.35
C GLY A 229 13.93 6.82 -4.98
N SER A 230 12.86 6.63 -4.21
CA SER A 230 12.67 7.25 -2.90
C SER A 230 13.17 6.36 -1.76
N ASP A 231 13.69 6.98 -0.70
CA ASP A 231 14.07 6.30 0.54
C ASP A 231 12.83 5.83 1.32
N GLY A 232 13.03 4.98 2.31
CA GLY A 232 12.00 4.52 3.24
C GLY A 232 11.45 3.13 2.93
N ALA A 233 10.67 2.59 3.85
CA ALA A 233 9.96 1.34 3.67
C ALA A 233 8.65 1.57 2.90
N PRO A 234 8.33 0.72 1.92
CA PRO A 234 7.10 0.85 1.16
C PRO A 234 5.87 0.50 2.02
N ASN A 235 4.76 1.18 1.75
CA ASN A 235 3.46 0.76 2.24
C ASN A 235 2.41 0.97 1.14
N MET A 236 2.01 -0.09 0.45
CA MET A 236 1.06 -0.01 -0.67
C MET A 236 -0.32 0.55 -0.29
N PHE A 237 -0.63 0.62 1.02
CA PHE A 237 -1.84 1.27 1.55
C PHE A 237 -1.60 2.73 1.96
N GLY A 238 -0.41 3.26 1.75
CA GLY A 238 -0.09 4.66 1.95
C GLY A 238 -0.03 5.13 3.41
N TRP A 239 0.07 4.20 4.38
CA TRP A 239 0.07 4.59 5.78
C TRP A 239 1.29 5.45 6.14
N GLY A 240 1.03 6.64 6.67
CA GLY A 240 2.06 7.61 7.04
C GLY A 240 2.68 8.40 5.88
N GLU A 241 2.16 8.26 4.65
CA GLU A 241 2.68 8.95 3.46
C GLU A 241 2.19 10.39 3.30
N SER A 242 1.27 10.90 4.15
CA SER A 242 0.88 12.32 4.12
C SER A 242 2.09 13.26 4.27
N ARG A 243 3.11 12.84 5.03
CA ARG A 243 4.40 13.57 5.17
C ARG A 243 5.18 13.73 3.87
N ASP A 244 5.00 12.83 2.91
CA ASP A 244 5.63 12.92 1.59
C ASP A 244 4.99 14.05 0.78
N ILE A 245 3.67 14.17 0.88
CA ILE A 245 2.90 15.25 0.24
C ILE A 245 3.20 16.58 0.92
N ASP A 246 3.35 16.62 2.26
CA ASP A 246 3.76 17.82 2.98
C ASP A 246 5.14 18.32 2.52
N ALA A 247 6.10 17.41 2.33
CA ALA A 247 7.41 17.76 1.79
C ALA A 247 7.30 18.31 0.35
N ALA A 248 6.39 17.74 -0.45
CA ALA A 248 6.14 18.22 -1.81
C ALA A 248 5.50 19.62 -1.82
N VAL A 249 4.54 19.88 -0.92
CA VAL A 249 3.91 21.21 -0.75
C VAL A 249 4.95 22.24 -0.33
N ALA A 250 5.75 21.94 0.69
CA ALA A 250 6.79 22.84 1.17
C ALA A 250 7.85 23.13 0.08
N TRP A 251 8.26 22.10 -0.67
CA TRP A 251 9.21 22.27 -1.77
C TRP A 251 8.63 23.14 -2.90
N LEU A 252 7.37 22.90 -3.32
CA LEU A 252 6.71 23.73 -4.34
C LEU A 252 6.52 25.17 -3.87
N GLY A 253 6.19 25.39 -2.59
CA GLY A 253 6.05 26.72 -2.00
C GLY A 253 7.35 27.55 -2.03
N SER A 254 8.51 26.89 -2.09
CA SER A 254 9.80 27.56 -2.24
C SER A 254 10.19 27.91 -3.70
N ARG A 255 9.37 27.49 -4.69
CA ARG A 255 9.70 27.69 -6.10
C ARG A 255 9.32 29.08 -6.60
N PRO A 256 10.21 29.80 -7.31
CA PRO A 256 9.93 31.14 -7.81
C PRO A 256 8.86 31.18 -8.90
N ASP A 257 8.61 30.05 -9.56
CA ASP A 257 7.60 29.87 -10.60
C ASP A 257 6.23 29.44 -10.05
N VAL A 258 6.09 29.28 -8.73
CA VAL A 258 4.83 28.94 -8.05
C VAL A 258 4.44 30.08 -7.11
N ARG A 259 3.24 30.62 -7.27
CA ARG A 259 2.72 31.69 -6.42
C ARG A 259 2.12 31.09 -5.15
N GLU A 260 2.18 31.86 -4.07
CA GLU A 260 1.55 31.50 -2.80
C GLU A 260 0.06 31.18 -2.98
N GLY A 261 -0.42 30.17 -2.30
CA GLY A 261 -1.83 29.73 -2.37
C GLY A 261 -2.24 29.03 -3.68
N ARG A 262 -1.28 28.62 -4.54
CA ARG A 262 -1.56 28.00 -5.84
C ARG A 262 -0.97 26.60 -6.00
N ILE A 263 -0.98 25.83 -4.91
CA ILE A 263 -0.55 24.44 -4.91
C ILE A 263 -1.78 23.53 -4.82
N GLY A 264 -1.90 22.60 -5.75
CA GLY A 264 -2.92 21.56 -5.76
C GLY A 264 -2.30 20.17 -5.82
N GLY A 265 -3.14 19.15 -5.67
CA GLY A 265 -2.76 17.76 -5.78
C GLY A 265 -3.73 16.94 -6.61
N ILE A 266 -3.24 15.93 -7.28
CA ILE A 266 -4.04 14.88 -7.92
C ILE A 266 -3.49 13.53 -7.51
N GLY A 267 -4.37 12.70 -6.93
CA GLY A 267 -4.02 11.38 -6.45
C GLY A 267 -4.92 10.30 -7.04
N PHE A 268 -4.36 9.09 -7.17
CA PHE A 268 -5.02 7.95 -7.80
C PHE A 268 -5.02 6.75 -6.87
N SER A 269 -6.20 6.11 -6.68
CA SER A 269 -6.36 4.98 -5.77
C SER A 269 -5.87 5.38 -4.36
N VAL A 270 -4.95 4.62 -3.78
CA VAL A 270 -4.28 4.96 -2.52
C VAL A 270 -3.68 6.37 -2.54
N GLY A 271 -3.09 6.81 -3.67
CA GLY A 271 -2.62 8.20 -3.81
C GLY A 271 -3.73 9.24 -3.70
N GLY A 272 -4.97 8.90 -4.09
CA GLY A 272 -6.15 9.74 -3.86
C GLY A 272 -6.52 9.85 -2.38
N GLU A 273 -6.41 8.74 -1.65
CA GLU A 273 -6.61 8.69 -0.20
C GLU A 273 -5.57 9.55 0.53
N MET A 274 -4.29 9.44 0.12
CA MET A 274 -3.20 10.26 0.68
C MET A 274 -3.38 11.74 0.41
N MET A 275 -3.84 12.11 -0.78
CA MET A 275 -4.15 13.51 -1.10
C MET A 275 -5.28 14.07 -0.25
N LEU A 276 -6.31 13.27 0.05
CA LEU A 276 -7.39 13.69 0.95
C LEU A 276 -6.89 13.86 2.38
N GLU A 277 -6.06 12.94 2.87
CA GLU A 277 -5.44 13.04 4.20
C GLU A 277 -4.53 14.27 4.30
N ALA A 278 -3.63 14.44 3.36
CA ALA A 278 -2.74 15.60 3.31
C ALA A 278 -3.53 16.91 3.22
N ALA A 279 -4.59 16.96 2.42
CA ALA A 279 -5.45 18.15 2.34
C ALA A 279 -6.16 18.45 3.65
N ALA A 280 -6.57 17.44 4.42
CA ALA A 280 -7.16 17.66 5.74
C ALA A 280 -6.15 18.29 6.72
N GLN A 281 -4.87 17.93 6.63
CA GLN A 281 -3.84 18.30 7.58
C GLN A 281 -3.02 19.54 7.15
N ASN A 282 -2.85 19.77 5.85
CA ASN A 282 -1.99 20.82 5.29
C ASN A 282 -2.80 21.94 4.63
N PRO A 283 -2.86 23.15 5.23
CA PRO A 283 -3.63 24.27 4.70
C PRO A 283 -3.09 24.85 3.39
N ASP A 284 -1.82 24.61 3.06
CA ASP A 284 -1.20 25.13 1.83
C ASP A 284 -1.54 24.29 0.60
N LEU A 285 -2.08 23.08 0.79
CA LEU A 285 -2.65 22.26 -0.29
C LEU A 285 -4.08 22.74 -0.58
N ARG A 286 -4.21 23.66 -1.54
CA ARG A 286 -5.43 24.46 -1.78
C ARG A 286 -6.54 23.77 -2.56
N ALA A 287 -6.20 22.80 -3.37
CA ALA A 287 -7.15 22.05 -4.20
C ALA A 287 -6.70 20.61 -4.36
N VAL A 288 -7.61 19.66 -4.24
CA VAL A 288 -7.32 18.25 -4.38
C VAL A 288 -8.28 17.55 -5.32
N VAL A 289 -7.75 16.79 -6.26
CA VAL A 289 -8.48 15.82 -7.08
C VAL A 289 -8.13 14.42 -6.60
N SER A 290 -9.12 13.66 -6.13
CA SER A 290 -8.98 12.28 -5.71
C SER A 290 -9.75 11.38 -6.66
N GLU A 291 -9.04 10.53 -7.42
CA GLU A 291 -9.65 9.56 -8.33
C GLU A 291 -9.50 8.14 -7.79
N GLY A 292 -10.62 7.51 -7.44
CA GLY A 292 -10.65 6.09 -7.06
C GLY A 292 -10.26 5.82 -5.61
N ALA A 293 -10.39 6.78 -4.69
CA ALA A 293 -10.23 6.52 -3.26
C ALA A 293 -11.24 5.49 -2.76
N GLY A 294 -10.84 4.66 -1.79
CA GLY A 294 -11.63 3.54 -1.32
C GLY A 294 -11.62 3.35 0.19
N ILE A 295 -11.76 2.08 0.61
CA ILE A 295 -11.69 1.66 2.01
C ILE A 295 -10.23 1.60 2.46
N ARG A 296 -9.91 2.31 3.53
CA ARG A 296 -8.59 2.25 4.17
C ARG A 296 -8.65 2.00 5.69
N SER A 297 -9.84 2.04 6.27
CA SER A 297 -10.05 1.80 7.70
C SER A 297 -11.26 0.91 7.94
N ILE A 298 -11.33 0.32 9.13
CA ILE A 298 -12.50 -0.48 9.57
C ILE A 298 -13.78 0.37 9.56
N ARG A 299 -13.66 1.69 9.74
CA ARG A 299 -14.82 2.59 9.72
C ARG A 299 -15.43 2.70 8.32
N GLU A 300 -14.62 2.85 7.28
CA GLU A 300 -15.12 2.83 5.90
C GLU A 300 -15.74 1.47 5.55
N GLU A 301 -15.14 0.36 6.01
CA GLU A 301 -15.73 -0.96 5.84
C GLU A 301 -17.14 -1.03 6.41
N LEU A 302 -17.34 -0.53 7.64
CA LEU A 302 -18.66 -0.47 8.27
C LEU A 302 -19.64 0.46 7.53
N LEU A 303 -19.16 1.58 6.98
CA LEU A 303 -19.97 2.52 6.21
C LEU A 303 -20.37 2.00 4.83
N HIS A 304 -19.65 1.01 4.28
CA HIS A 304 -19.97 0.37 3.01
C HIS A 304 -21.22 -0.52 3.09
N GLY A 305 -21.71 -0.81 4.30
CA GLY A 305 -23.01 -1.44 4.56
C GLY A 305 -22.92 -2.91 4.98
N ALA A 306 -24.07 -3.54 5.13
CA ALA A 306 -24.17 -4.90 5.68
C ALA A 306 -23.45 -5.97 4.87
N ASN A 307 -23.23 -5.74 3.57
CA ASN A 307 -22.54 -6.68 2.68
C ASN A 307 -21.02 -6.77 2.99
N SER A 308 -20.46 -5.83 3.71
CA SER A 308 -19.05 -5.85 4.13
C SER A 308 -18.80 -6.53 5.48
N ILE A 309 -19.85 -6.87 6.25
CA ILE A 309 -19.69 -7.59 7.53
C ILE A 309 -18.81 -8.86 7.40
N PRO A 310 -18.96 -9.70 6.35
CA PRO A 310 -18.11 -10.88 6.17
C PRO A 310 -16.63 -10.54 5.94
N ALA A 311 -16.31 -9.34 5.48
CA ALA A 311 -14.93 -8.88 5.25
C ALA A 311 -14.27 -8.33 6.53
N LEU A 312 -15.03 -7.97 7.57
CA LEU A 312 -14.48 -7.41 8.80
C LEU A 312 -13.38 -8.27 9.46
N PRO A 313 -13.52 -9.61 9.58
CA PRO A 313 -12.44 -10.41 10.17
C PRO A 313 -11.13 -10.32 9.39
N THR A 314 -11.20 -10.32 8.04
CA THR A 314 -10.02 -10.18 7.19
C THR A 314 -9.41 -8.79 7.32
N GLN A 315 -10.24 -7.74 7.36
CA GLN A 315 -9.80 -6.36 7.52
C GLN A 315 -9.11 -6.14 8.88
N VAL A 316 -9.63 -6.71 9.96
CA VAL A 316 -9.01 -6.64 11.29
C VAL A 316 -7.63 -7.31 11.28
N VAL A 317 -7.54 -8.52 10.72
CA VAL A 317 -6.25 -9.25 10.62
C VAL A 317 -5.26 -8.48 9.75
N GLN A 318 -5.70 -7.96 8.60
CA GLN A 318 -4.85 -7.17 7.71
C GLN A 318 -4.35 -5.89 8.37
N THR A 319 -5.24 -5.15 9.05
CA THR A 319 -4.88 -3.94 9.80
C THR A 319 -3.85 -4.24 10.88
N ALA A 320 -4.04 -5.30 11.65
CA ALA A 320 -3.10 -5.72 12.68
C ALA A 320 -1.74 -6.13 12.07
N ALA A 321 -1.76 -6.91 10.99
CA ALA A 321 -0.54 -7.32 10.30
C ALA A 321 0.23 -6.12 9.71
N LEU A 322 -0.47 -5.21 9.04
CA LEU A 322 0.12 -3.97 8.51
C LEU A 322 0.72 -3.11 9.62
N THR A 323 0.01 -2.93 10.75
CA THR A 323 0.52 -2.17 11.91
C THR A 323 1.84 -2.76 12.42
N VAL A 324 1.90 -4.08 12.53
CA VAL A 324 3.10 -4.77 13.02
C VAL A 324 4.23 -4.70 12.01
N LEU A 325 3.95 -4.99 10.72
CA LEU A 325 4.98 -5.10 9.68
C LEU A 325 5.52 -3.73 9.23
N SER A 326 4.69 -2.69 9.21
CA SER A 326 5.13 -1.33 8.85
C SER A 326 5.61 -0.50 10.03
N GLY A 327 5.34 -0.92 11.28
CA GLY A 327 5.58 -0.10 12.47
C GLY A 327 4.72 1.18 12.53
N THR A 328 3.74 1.32 11.64
CA THR A 328 2.89 2.52 11.51
C THR A 328 1.49 2.25 12.02
N PRO A 329 0.90 3.12 12.85
CA PRO A 329 -0.47 2.94 13.32
C PRO A 329 -1.47 3.05 12.17
N PRO A 330 -2.67 2.43 12.30
CA PRO A 330 -3.73 2.55 11.31
C PRO A 330 -4.09 4.02 11.08
N PRO A 331 -4.27 4.44 9.81
CA PRO A 331 -4.61 5.82 9.49
C PRO A 331 -6.03 6.17 9.95
N PRO A 332 -6.32 7.46 10.19
CA PRO A 332 -7.67 7.91 10.47
C PRO A 332 -8.60 7.68 9.27
N SER A 333 -9.90 7.59 9.53
CA SER A 333 -10.93 7.42 8.51
C SER A 333 -10.98 8.61 7.55
N LEU A 334 -11.01 8.35 6.24
CA LEU A 334 -11.22 9.39 5.24
C LEU A 334 -12.56 10.09 5.43
N TYR A 335 -13.59 9.37 5.86
CA TYR A 335 -14.90 9.95 6.13
C TYR A 335 -14.87 11.07 7.19
N ASP A 336 -13.94 10.99 8.14
CA ASP A 336 -13.73 12.06 9.11
C ASP A 336 -12.80 13.15 8.57
N LEU A 337 -11.73 12.76 7.91
CA LEU A 337 -10.73 13.69 7.38
C LEU A 337 -11.30 14.65 6.33
N VAL A 338 -12.18 14.20 5.44
CA VAL A 338 -12.73 15.07 4.40
C VAL A 338 -13.55 16.25 4.93
N LYS A 339 -14.01 16.19 6.18
CA LYS A 339 -14.73 17.30 6.85
C LYS A 339 -13.80 18.48 7.15
N GLU A 340 -12.50 18.20 7.32
CA GLU A 340 -11.46 19.17 7.67
C GLU A 340 -10.84 19.85 6.44
N ILE A 341 -11.23 19.44 5.21
CA ILE A 341 -10.67 20.03 3.99
C ILE A 341 -11.22 21.44 3.75
N ALA A 342 -12.51 21.68 4.01
CA ALA A 342 -13.10 23.00 3.80
C ALA A 342 -12.37 24.10 4.60
N PRO A 343 -12.26 25.34 4.06
CA PRO A 343 -12.84 25.86 2.82
C PRO A 343 -12.02 25.58 1.54
N ARG A 344 -11.09 24.66 1.55
CA ARG A 344 -10.29 24.29 0.38
C ARG A 344 -11.08 23.35 -0.55
N SER A 345 -10.78 23.43 -1.85
CA SER A 345 -11.55 22.74 -2.88
C SER A 345 -11.21 21.25 -2.96
N VAL A 346 -12.22 20.38 -3.05
CA VAL A 346 -12.03 18.94 -3.24
C VAL A 346 -12.90 18.41 -4.38
N PHE A 347 -12.30 17.59 -5.25
CA PHE A 347 -12.98 16.93 -6.35
C PHE A 347 -12.83 15.42 -6.25
N PHE A 348 -13.92 14.72 -5.98
CA PHE A 348 -14.01 13.28 -5.92
C PHE A 348 -14.39 12.71 -7.29
N ILE A 349 -13.56 11.81 -7.82
CA ILE A 349 -13.80 11.11 -9.08
C ILE A 349 -13.83 9.61 -8.78
N TYR A 350 -14.86 8.91 -9.27
CA TYR A 350 -14.94 7.46 -9.12
C TYR A 350 -15.46 6.79 -10.40
N ALA A 351 -15.03 5.57 -10.63
CA ALA A 351 -15.35 4.81 -11.81
C ALA A 351 -16.69 4.09 -11.69
N GLU A 352 -17.43 3.96 -12.80
CA GLU A 352 -18.66 3.15 -12.84
C GLU A 352 -18.40 1.67 -12.60
N HIS A 353 -17.29 1.16 -13.17
CA HIS A 353 -16.83 -0.21 -13.03
C HIS A 353 -15.53 -0.25 -12.22
N GLY A 354 -15.46 0.54 -11.16
CA GLY A 354 -14.34 0.57 -10.24
C GLY A 354 -14.26 -0.67 -9.34
N VAL A 355 -13.25 -0.72 -8.49
CA VAL A 355 -13.19 -1.73 -7.42
C VAL A 355 -14.28 -1.43 -6.39
N GLY A 356 -14.81 -2.45 -5.71
CA GLY A 356 -16.05 -2.42 -4.96
C GLY A 356 -16.22 -1.34 -3.89
N SER A 357 -15.13 -0.70 -3.47
CA SER A 357 -15.15 0.38 -2.47
C SER A 357 -15.20 1.80 -3.04
N GLU A 358 -15.08 1.99 -4.36
CA GLU A 358 -15.05 3.34 -4.95
C GLU A 358 -16.36 4.11 -4.81
N ASP A 359 -17.48 3.45 -4.66
CA ASP A 359 -18.78 4.11 -4.44
C ASP A 359 -18.88 4.83 -3.10
N LEU A 360 -17.95 4.59 -2.16
CA LEU A 360 -17.78 5.39 -0.93
C LEU A 360 -17.43 6.85 -1.21
N ASN A 361 -16.92 7.19 -2.40
CA ASN A 361 -16.71 8.59 -2.79
C ASN A 361 -18.00 9.42 -2.68
N LYS A 362 -19.19 8.82 -2.83
CA LYS A 362 -20.49 9.47 -2.55
C LYS A 362 -20.62 9.85 -1.08
N ASN A 363 -20.14 9.00 -0.18
CA ASN A 363 -20.20 9.23 1.27
C ASN A 363 -19.17 10.29 1.68
N PHE A 364 -17.96 10.23 1.11
CA PHE A 364 -16.91 11.24 1.32
C PHE A 364 -17.40 12.62 0.82
N TYR A 365 -17.99 12.68 -0.37
CA TYR A 365 -18.58 13.91 -0.90
C TYR A 365 -19.68 14.47 0.01
N ARG A 366 -20.59 13.64 0.53
CA ARG A 366 -21.64 14.10 1.45
C ARG A 366 -21.06 14.64 2.75
N ALA A 367 -19.98 14.05 3.27
CA ALA A 367 -19.33 14.44 4.51
C ALA A 367 -18.48 15.70 4.37
N ALA A 368 -17.83 15.90 3.22
CA ALA A 368 -16.97 17.06 2.96
C ALA A 368 -17.77 18.39 2.97
N GLY A 369 -17.11 19.45 3.44
CA GLY A 369 -17.61 20.83 3.31
C GLY A 369 -17.41 21.40 1.90
N GLU A 370 -17.99 22.59 1.66
CA GLU A 370 -17.82 23.31 0.39
C GLU A 370 -16.47 24.07 0.35
N PRO A 371 -15.91 24.31 -0.87
CA PRO A 371 -16.38 23.90 -2.19
C PRO A 371 -15.96 22.45 -2.53
N LYS A 372 -16.89 21.67 -3.09
CA LYS A 372 -16.67 20.26 -3.42
C LYS A 372 -17.34 19.86 -4.74
N GLN A 373 -16.76 18.87 -5.42
CA GLN A 373 -17.33 18.29 -6.65
C GLN A 373 -17.30 16.76 -6.57
N LEU A 374 -18.25 16.12 -7.26
CA LEU A 374 -18.33 14.68 -7.41
C LEU A 374 -18.58 14.32 -8.87
N TRP A 375 -17.85 13.33 -9.39
CA TRP A 375 -18.08 12.83 -10.73
C TRP A 375 -17.95 11.31 -10.79
N ARG A 376 -19.01 10.63 -11.20
CA ARG A 376 -19.01 9.24 -11.61
C ARG A 376 -18.66 9.17 -13.09
N VAL A 377 -17.58 8.50 -13.44
CA VAL A 377 -17.13 8.37 -14.84
C VAL A 377 -17.77 7.13 -15.46
N ALA A 378 -18.75 7.36 -16.34
CA ALA A 378 -19.43 6.28 -17.05
C ALA A 378 -18.46 5.49 -17.94
N GLY A 379 -18.58 4.16 -17.93
CA GLY A 379 -17.71 3.22 -18.67
C GLY A 379 -16.27 3.10 -18.18
N ALA A 380 -15.89 3.81 -17.11
CA ALA A 380 -14.54 3.71 -16.58
C ALA A 380 -14.38 2.53 -15.62
N GLY A 381 -13.23 1.84 -15.69
CA GLY A 381 -12.69 1.00 -14.63
C GLY A 381 -11.86 1.83 -13.63
N HIS A 382 -11.33 1.16 -12.61
CA HIS A 382 -10.53 1.77 -11.54
C HIS A 382 -9.43 2.71 -12.07
N THR A 383 -9.47 3.98 -11.65
CA THR A 383 -8.53 5.05 -12.06
C THR A 383 -8.33 5.21 -13.57
N LYS A 384 -9.33 4.83 -14.38
CA LYS A 384 -9.29 4.96 -15.85
C LYS A 384 -10.22 6.06 -16.38
N GLY A 385 -10.55 7.06 -15.57
CA GLY A 385 -11.45 8.15 -15.96
C GLY A 385 -10.97 8.89 -17.19
N MET A 386 -9.69 9.23 -17.27
CA MET A 386 -9.10 9.89 -18.44
C MET A 386 -9.09 9.01 -19.70
N THR A 387 -8.93 7.70 -19.55
CA THR A 387 -8.97 6.76 -20.70
C THR A 387 -10.38 6.60 -21.22
N ALA A 388 -11.37 6.51 -20.33
CA ALA A 388 -12.78 6.31 -20.71
C ALA A 388 -13.40 7.58 -21.30
N GLN A 389 -13.11 8.75 -20.72
CA GLN A 389 -13.72 10.02 -21.14
C GLN A 389 -12.68 11.16 -21.21
N PRO A 390 -11.72 11.12 -22.14
CA PRO A 390 -10.54 12.00 -22.14
C PRO A 390 -10.91 13.49 -22.21
N ARG A 391 -11.84 13.88 -23.09
CA ARG A 391 -12.25 15.29 -23.24
C ARG A 391 -13.04 15.80 -22.02
N ALA A 392 -13.90 14.98 -21.44
CA ALA A 392 -14.67 15.35 -20.26
C ALA A 392 -13.77 15.42 -19.02
N TYR A 393 -12.82 14.51 -18.91
CA TYR A 393 -11.82 14.46 -17.84
C TYR A 393 -10.97 15.74 -17.85
N GLU A 394 -10.39 16.09 -19.01
CA GLU A 394 -9.59 17.31 -19.18
C GLU A 394 -10.38 18.57 -18.81
N ARG A 395 -11.58 18.75 -19.37
CA ARG A 395 -12.41 19.93 -19.04
C ARG A 395 -12.74 20.04 -17.56
N ARG A 396 -13.13 18.93 -16.91
CA ARG A 396 -13.55 18.94 -15.49
C ARG A 396 -12.37 19.13 -14.54
N VAL A 397 -11.28 18.39 -14.73
CA VAL A 397 -10.12 18.47 -13.84
C VAL A 397 -9.42 19.82 -14.00
N VAL A 398 -9.20 20.26 -15.24
CA VAL A 398 -8.57 21.57 -15.49
C VAL A 398 -9.47 22.71 -15.03
N GLY A 399 -10.77 22.68 -15.34
CA GLY A 399 -11.72 23.71 -14.89
C GLY A 399 -11.79 23.81 -13.36
N PHE A 400 -11.80 22.67 -12.65
CA PHE A 400 -11.74 22.65 -11.20
C PHE A 400 -10.45 23.30 -10.67
N LEU A 401 -9.30 22.93 -11.22
CA LEU A 401 -8.00 23.48 -10.80
C LEU A 401 -7.84 24.95 -11.19
N ASP A 402 -8.33 25.36 -12.37
CA ASP A 402 -8.32 26.75 -12.81
C ASP A 402 -9.16 27.63 -11.87
N HIS A 403 -10.35 27.18 -11.50
CA HIS A 403 -11.19 27.89 -10.54
C HIS A 403 -10.52 27.98 -9.16
N ALA A 404 -10.03 26.84 -8.64
CA ALA A 404 -9.52 26.77 -7.26
C ALA A 404 -8.14 27.43 -7.07
N LEU A 405 -7.25 27.38 -8.09
CA LEU A 405 -5.86 27.84 -7.95
C LEU A 405 -5.58 29.14 -8.71
N LEU A 406 -6.34 29.45 -9.76
CA LEU A 406 -6.10 30.61 -10.61
C LEU A 406 -7.22 31.67 -10.50
N GLY A 407 -8.33 31.35 -9.84
CA GLY A 407 -9.49 32.26 -9.72
C GLY A 407 -10.17 32.53 -11.05
N LYS A 408 -10.12 31.59 -12.01
CA LYS A 408 -10.80 31.69 -13.30
C LYS A 408 -12.24 31.19 -13.16
N GLU A 409 -13.17 31.87 -13.79
CA GLU A 409 -14.58 31.47 -13.89
C GLU A 409 -14.80 30.35 -14.89
#